data_fb50a7e4c0ad3ca72b5952b27c26c948
#
_entry.id   fb50a7e4c0ad3ca72b5952b27c26c948
#
_cell.length_a   1.000
_cell.length_b   1.000
_cell.length_c   1.000
_cell.angle_alpha   90.00
_cell.angle_beta   90.00
_cell.angle_gamma   90.00
#
_symmetry.space_group_name_H-M   'P 1'
#
loop_
_entity.id
_entity.type
_entity.pdbx_description
1 polymer ?
#
loop_
_entity_poly.entity_id
_entity_poly.type
_entity_poly.pdbx_seq_one_letter_code
_entity_poly.pdbx_strand_id
1 'polypeptide(L)'
;ADMAKVSQEAAEKAGLTMADIEWIGVGTPGVANSATGVIEYSNNLGFNNTPMVKYLETALGKPTFIENDANAAAYGEYVAGAAKGAKNAVCITLGTGVGAGIVIDGKIYSGSNFGGAEVGHTVISVDGPQCTCGRKGCFEVYSSATGLVRMTKEALAANPESAMKDEERISARTAFNYMRAGDATAKQVVDDYIKYLAAGITNTINI
;
A
#
# COMPACT_ATOMS: atom_id res chain seq x y z
N ALA A 1 -24.02 0.88 -1.15
CA ALA A 1 -24.78 2.15 -1.20
C ALA A 1 -23.83 3.34 -1.30
N ASP A 2 -22.89 3.52 -0.38
CA ASP A 2 -22.08 4.75 -0.29
C ASP A 2 -21.14 4.95 -1.48
N MET A 3 -20.49 3.90 -1.97
CA MET A 3 -19.60 3.99 -3.15
C MET A 3 -20.35 4.47 -4.40
N ALA A 4 -21.55 3.93 -4.65
CA ALA A 4 -22.36 4.36 -5.79
C ALA A 4 -22.77 5.85 -5.67
N LYS A 5 -23.19 6.26 -4.48
CA LYS A 5 -23.55 7.66 -4.19
C LYS A 5 -22.35 8.60 -4.43
N VAL A 6 -21.18 8.26 -3.86
CA VAL A 6 -19.96 9.07 -4.02
C VAL A 6 -19.52 9.15 -5.49
N SER A 7 -19.69 8.07 -6.27
CA SER A 7 -19.39 8.08 -7.70
C SER A 7 -20.29 9.04 -8.48
N GLN A 8 -21.59 9.04 -8.18
CA GLN A 8 -22.55 9.97 -8.77
C GLN A 8 -22.24 11.42 -8.41
N GLU A 9 -22.02 11.70 -7.11
CA GLU A 9 -21.63 13.02 -6.62
C GLU A 9 -20.32 13.54 -7.25
N ALA A 10 -19.36 12.65 -7.49
CA ALA A 10 -18.10 13.01 -8.14
C ALA A 10 -18.32 13.40 -9.61
N ALA A 11 -19.16 12.65 -10.35
CA ALA A 11 -19.53 13.00 -11.71
C ALA A 11 -20.25 14.36 -11.77
N GLU A 12 -21.24 14.58 -10.91
CA GLU A 12 -21.97 15.85 -10.82
C GLU A 12 -21.05 17.03 -10.51
N LYS A 13 -20.12 16.89 -9.56
CA LYS A 13 -19.12 17.92 -9.24
C LYS A 13 -18.18 18.25 -10.40
N ALA A 14 -17.94 17.28 -11.27
CA ALA A 14 -17.19 17.48 -12.52
C ALA A 14 -18.02 18.07 -13.64
N GLY A 15 -19.31 18.37 -13.43
CA GLY A 15 -20.25 18.82 -14.45
C GLY A 15 -20.66 17.72 -15.44
N LEU A 16 -20.52 16.46 -15.05
CA LEU A 16 -20.84 15.29 -15.85
C LEU A 16 -22.06 14.57 -15.29
N THR A 17 -22.65 13.74 -16.11
CA THR A 17 -23.69 12.78 -15.71
C THR A 17 -23.14 11.35 -15.78
N MET A 18 -23.84 10.39 -15.20
CA MET A 18 -23.45 8.99 -15.35
C MET A 18 -23.50 8.49 -16.79
N ALA A 19 -24.22 9.17 -17.70
CA ALA A 19 -24.21 8.85 -19.13
C ALA A 19 -22.84 9.10 -19.77
N ASP A 20 -22.12 10.10 -19.29
CA ASP A 20 -20.80 10.50 -19.79
C ASP A 20 -19.65 9.59 -19.27
N ILE A 21 -19.93 8.72 -18.30
CA ILE A 21 -18.97 7.78 -17.74
C ILE A 21 -19.00 6.48 -18.54
N GLU A 22 -17.85 6.06 -19.05
CA GLU A 22 -17.73 4.83 -19.84
C GLU A 22 -17.64 3.59 -18.93
N TRP A 23 -16.85 3.65 -17.88
CA TRP A 23 -16.61 2.54 -16.95
C TRP A 23 -16.15 3.03 -15.56
N ILE A 24 -16.14 2.14 -14.60
CA ILE A 24 -15.72 2.41 -13.22
C ILE A 24 -14.58 1.48 -12.85
N GLY A 25 -13.49 2.04 -12.33
CA GLY A 25 -12.38 1.29 -11.75
C GLY A 25 -12.39 1.43 -10.23
N VAL A 26 -12.17 0.32 -9.54
CA VAL A 26 -12.09 0.28 -8.08
C VAL A 26 -10.79 -0.37 -7.64
N GLY A 27 -9.91 0.42 -7.02
CA GLY A 27 -8.77 -0.09 -6.25
C GLY A 27 -9.23 -0.43 -4.82
N THR A 28 -8.93 -1.63 -4.34
CA THR A 28 -9.33 -2.07 -3.00
C THR A 28 -8.19 -2.77 -2.28
N PRO A 29 -8.01 -2.57 -0.96
CA PRO A 29 -7.09 -3.39 -0.20
C PRO A 29 -7.59 -4.82 -0.09
N GLY A 30 -6.67 -5.78 0.02
CA GLY A 30 -6.96 -7.20 0.17
C GLY A 30 -6.99 -7.96 -1.16
N VAL A 31 -7.66 -9.11 -1.17
CA VAL A 31 -7.70 -10.04 -2.31
C VAL A 31 -8.87 -9.69 -3.21
N ALA A 32 -8.58 -9.04 -4.33
CA ALA A 32 -9.56 -8.68 -5.36
C ALA A 32 -9.46 -9.67 -6.53
N ASN A 33 -10.47 -10.51 -6.69
CA ASN A 33 -10.57 -11.42 -7.82
C ASN A 33 -11.16 -10.69 -9.03
N SER A 34 -10.30 -10.13 -9.86
CA SER A 34 -10.69 -9.36 -11.04
C SER A 34 -11.44 -10.20 -12.10
N ALA A 35 -11.25 -11.52 -12.12
CA ALA A 35 -11.94 -12.41 -13.06
C ALA A 35 -13.42 -12.62 -12.69
N THR A 36 -13.76 -12.61 -11.41
CA THR A 36 -15.13 -12.82 -10.92
C THR A 36 -15.82 -11.55 -10.44
N GLY A 37 -15.07 -10.46 -10.25
CA GLY A 37 -15.60 -9.20 -9.70
C GLY A 37 -15.91 -9.26 -8.20
N VAL A 38 -15.28 -10.20 -7.47
CA VAL A 38 -15.50 -10.44 -6.05
C VAL A 38 -14.28 -10.00 -5.25
N ILE A 39 -14.49 -9.24 -4.19
CA ILE A 39 -13.48 -9.03 -3.14
C ILE A 39 -13.58 -10.24 -2.21
N GLU A 40 -12.62 -11.17 -2.33
CA GLU A 40 -12.64 -12.41 -1.58
C GLU A 40 -12.38 -12.16 -0.09
N TYR A 41 -11.42 -11.25 0.19
CA TYR A 41 -11.10 -10.87 1.55
C TYR A 41 -10.47 -9.47 1.61
N SER A 42 -10.90 -8.67 2.57
CA SER A 42 -10.25 -7.40 2.95
C SER A 42 -10.39 -7.18 4.45
N ASN A 43 -9.29 -7.32 5.18
CA ASN A 43 -9.28 -7.15 6.64
C ASN A 43 -9.72 -5.74 7.07
N ASN A 44 -9.18 -4.72 6.38
CA ASN A 44 -9.39 -3.32 6.75
C ASN A 44 -10.82 -2.83 6.51
N LEU A 45 -11.52 -3.42 5.55
CA LEU A 45 -12.87 -3.02 5.15
C LEU A 45 -13.95 -4.04 5.58
N GLY A 46 -13.54 -5.16 6.18
CA GLY A 46 -14.46 -6.21 6.60
C GLY A 46 -15.18 -6.90 5.43
N PHE A 47 -14.65 -6.82 4.22
CA PHE A 47 -15.22 -7.54 3.08
C PHE A 47 -14.83 -9.02 3.13
N ASN A 48 -15.80 -9.88 2.82
CA ASN A 48 -15.64 -11.31 2.71
C ASN A 48 -16.58 -11.83 1.62
N ASN A 49 -16.03 -12.38 0.55
CA ASN A 49 -16.75 -12.85 -0.62
C ASN A 49 -17.79 -11.83 -1.13
N THR A 50 -17.39 -10.55 -1.20
CA THR A 50 -18.29 -9.46 -1.56
C THR A 50 -18.32 -9.27 -3.08
N PRO A 51 -19.46 -9.48 -3.77
CA PRO A 51 -19.58 -9.34 -5.22
C PRO A 51 -19.64 -7.85 -5.62
N MET A 52 -18.52 -7.16 -5.50
CA MET A 52 -18.42 -5.72 -5.62
C MET A 52 -18.82 -5.21 -7.00
N VAL A 53 -18.34 -5.87 -8.07
CA VAL A 53 -18.67 -5.50 -9.44
C VAL A 53 -20.18 -5.54 -9.64
N LYS A 54 -20.82 -6.67 -9.28
CA LYS A 54 -22.30 -6.82 -9.41
C LYS A 54 -23.05 -5.73 -8.66
N TYR A 55 -22.61 -5.36 -7.46
CA TYR A 55 -23.29 -4.30 -6.68
C TYR A 55 -23.15 -2.94 -7.34
N LEU A 56 -21.99 -2.59 -7.86
CA LEU A 56 -21.77 -1.30 -8.50
C LEU A 56 -22.43 -1.23 -9.87
N GLU A 57 -22.33 -2.26 -10.68
CA GLU A 57 -23.03 -2.33 -11.98
C GLU A 57 -24.55 -2.22 -11.83
N THR A 58 -25.11 -2.92 -10.84
CA THR A 58 -26.56 -2.81 -10.54
C THR A 58 -26.96 -1.39 -10.13
N ALA A 59 -26.10 -0.72 -9.34
CA ALA A 59 -26.43 0.61 -8.80
C ALA A 59 -26.17 1.75 -9.79
N LEU A 60 -25.18 1.61 -10.67
CA LEU A 60 -24.67 2.69 -11.53
C LEU A 60 -24.93 2.47 -13.03
N GLY A 61 -25.28 1.24 -13.43
CA GLY A 61 -25.52 0.90 -14.83
C GLY A 61 -24.28 1.02 -15.71
N LYS A 62 -23.07 0.88 -15.13
CA LYS A 62 -21.80 1.01 -15.84
C LYS A 62 -20.90 -0.18 -15.64
N PRO A 63 -20.15 -0.63 -16.69
CA PRO A 63 -19.13 -1.65 -16.54
C PRO A 63 -18.18 -1.28 -15.41
N THR A 64 -17.92 -2.24 -14.52
CA THR A 64 -17.09 -2.01 -13.33
C THR A 64 -15.95 -3.02 -13.28
N PHE A 65 -14.76 -2.56 -12.96
CA PHE A 65 -13.57 -3.37 -12.81
C PHE A 65 -12.99 -3.19 -11.41
N ILE A 66 -12.48 -4.28 -10.82
CA ILE A 66 -11.81 -4.22 -9.53
C ILE A 66 -10.38 -4.74 -9.65
N GLU A 67 -9.49 -4.16 -8.86
CA GLU A 67 -8.13 -4.65 -8.69
C GLU A 67 -7.65 -4.34 -7.26
N ASN A 68 -6.62 -5.03 -6.80
CA ASN A 68 -5.90 -4.62 -5.60
C ASN A 68 -5.32 -3.20 -5.82
N ASP A 69 -5.34 -2.36 -4.79
CA ASP A 69 -4.94 -0.95 -4.88
C ASP A 69 -3.45 -0.77 -5.26
N ALA A 70 -2.55 -1.59 -4.71
CA ALA A 70 -1.13 -1.57 -5.06
C ALA A 70 -0.88 -2.10 -6.48
N ASN A 71 -1.60 -3.14 -6.92
CA ASN A 71 -1.57 -3.61 -8.29
C ASN A 71 -2.07 -2.56 -9.28
N ALA A 72 -3.18 -1.87 -8.95
CA ALA A 72 -3.71 -0.78 -9.77
C ALA A 72 -2.71 0.38 -9.89
N ALA A 73 -2.05 0.75 -8.78
CA ALA A 73 -0.99 1.75 -8.80
C ALA A 73 0.20 1.33 -9.67
N ALA A 74 0.66 0.08 -9.53
CA ALA A 74 1.75 -0.45 -10.35
C ALA A 74 1.41 -0.47 -11.84
N TYR A 75 0.18 -0.83 -12.17
CA TYR A 75 -0.27 -0.81 -13.57
C TYR A 75 -0.38 0.61 -14.12
N GLY A 76 -0.81 1.56 -13.30
CA GLY A 76 -0.81 2.98 -13.66
C GLY A 76 0.61 3.50 -13.98
N GLU A 77 1.59 3.17 -13.14
CA GLU A 77 3.00 3.48 -13.38
C GLU A 77 3.56 2.80 -14.65
N TYR A 78 3.13 1.57 -14.92
CA TYR A 78 3.51 0.83 -16.12
C TYR A 78 2.94 1.45 -17.40
N VAL A 79 1.67 1.85 -17.39
CA VAL A 79 0.99 2.39 -18.59
C VAL A 79 1.40 3.84 -18.87
N ALA A 80 1.45 4.68 -17.85
CA ALA A 80 1.56 6.14 -17.99
C ALA A 80 2.65 6.80 -17.14
N GLY A 81 3.26 6.06 -16.20
CA GLY A 81 4.21 6.61 -15.23
C GLY A 81 5.66 6.20 -15.48
N ALA A 82 6.40 6.04 -14.37
CA ALA A 82 7.85 5.81 -14.36
C ALA A 82 8.28 4.45 -14.98
N ALA A 83 7.38 3.46 -15.01
CA ALA A 83 7.64 2.14 -15.58
C ALA A 83 7.23 2.01 -17.05
N LYS A 84 6.81 3.11 -17.71
CA LYS A 84 6.39 3.11 -19.11
C LYS A 84 7.51 2.61 -20.02
N GLY A 85 7.20 1.59 -20.83
CA GLY A 85 8.16 0.97 -21.75
C GLY A 85 9.00 -0.15 -21.14
N ALA A 86 8.90 -0.39 -19.84
CA ALA A 86 9.52 -1.55 -19.21
C ALA A 86 8.75 -2.83 -19.58
N LYS A 87 9.45 -3.95 -19.75
CA LYS A 87 8.82 -5.26 -19.95
C LYS A 87 8.34 -5.85 -18.61
N ASN A 88 9.15 -5.66 -17.59
CA ASN A 88 8.89 -6.10 -16.22
C ASN A 88 9.13 -4.93 -15.28
N ALA A 89 8.31 -4.80 -14.25
CA ALA A 89 8.41 -3.74 -13.26
C ALA A 89 7.90 -4.21 -11.89
N VAL A 90 8.47 -3.65 -10.84
CA VAL A 90 7.93 -3.75 -9.48
C VAL A 90 7.70 -2.34 -8.97
N CYS A 91 6.48 -2.06 -8.54
CA CYS A 91 6.11 -0.83 -7.86
C CYS A 91 5.88 -1.14 -6.39
N ILE A 92 6.63 -0.48 -5.49
CA ILE A 92 6.47 -0.63 -4.04
C ILE A 92 5.82 0.64 -3.51
N THR A 93 4.71 0.51 -2.80
CA THR A 93 4.00 1.60 -2.16
C THR A 93 4.33 1.65 -0.67
N LEU A 94 4.86 2.79 -0.21
CA LEU A 94 5.22 3.02 1.18
C LEU A 94 4.21 3.97 1.82
N GLY A 95 3.21 3.40 2.46
CA GLY A 95 2.13 4.12 3.15
C GLY A 95 1.98 3.67 4.59
N THR A 96 0.74 3.56 5.07
CA THR A 96 0.41 2.96 6.37
C THR A 96 1.00 1.55 6.50
N GLY A 97 0.96 0.78 5.41
CA GLY A 97 1.65 -0.49 5.23
C GLY A 97 2.68 -0.43 4.10
N VAL A 98 3.14 -1.59 3.64
CA VAL A 98 3.95 -1.77 2.44
C VAL A 98 3.17 -2.65 1.47
N GLY A 99 2.69 -2.04 0.39
CA GLY A 99 2.10 -2.77 -0.73
C GLY A 99 3.08 -2.88 -1.90
N ALA A 100 2.78 -3.76 -2.83
CA ALA A 100 3.47 -3.80 -4.11
C ALA A 100 2.55 -4.33 -5.21
N GLY A 101 2.87 -3.92 -6.44
CA GLY A 101 2.36 -4.56 -7.63
C GLY A 101 3.52 -4.97 -8.53
N ILE A 102 3.42 -6.13 -9.12
CA ILE A 102 4.44 -6.71 -9.99
C ILE A 102 3.87 -6.84 -11.40
N VAL A 103 4.59 -6.32 -12.37
CA VAL A 103 4.28 -6.48 -13.79
C VAL A 103 5.30 -7.43 -14.40
N ILE A 104 4.84 -8.50 -15.05
CA ILE A 104 5.67 -9.47 -15.76
C ILE A 104 5.14 -9.59 -17.20
N ASP A 105 6.01 -9.38 -18.17
CA ASP A 105 5.65 -9.40 -19.61
C ASP A 105 4.43 -8.50 -19.93
N GLY A 106 4.35 -7.34 -19.28
CA GLY A 106 3.30 -6.35 -19.48
C GLY A 106 1.97 -6.67 -18.80
N LYS A 107 1.93 -7.67 -17.91
CA LYS A 107 0.73 -8.09 -17.19
C LYS A 107 0.93 -8.02 -15.68
N ILE A 108 -0.08 -7.61 -14.95
CA ILE A 108 -0.09 -7.68 -13.48
C ILE A 108 0.01 -9.15 -13.04
N TYR A 109 0.93 -9.38 -12.13
CA TYR A 109 1.08 -10.67 -11.46
C TYR A 109 0.21 -10.72 -10.21
N SER A 110 -0.94 -11.36 -10.31
CA SER A 110 -1.88 -11.50 -9.18
C SER A 110 -1.71 -12.83 -8.42
N GLY A 111 -0.78 -13.69 -8.85
CA GLY A 111 -0.62 -15.03 -8.27
C GLY A 111 -1.77 -15.97 -8.65
N SER A 112 -1.73 -17.19 -8.11
CA SER A 112 -2.72 -18.24 -8.40
C SER A 112 -4.08 -18.02 -7.73
N ASN A 113 -4.13 -17.16 -6.72
CA ASN A 113 -5.32 -16.92 -5.89
C ASN A 113 -5.58 -15.41 -5.69
N PHE A 114 -5.14 -14.56 -6.61
CA PHE A 114 -5.28 -13.11 -6.57
C PHE A 114 -4.66 -12.43 -5.32
N GLY A 115 -3.87 -13.15 -4.54
CA GLY A 115 -3.11 -12.65 -3.38
C GLY A 115 -1.59 -12.63 -3.64
N GLY A 116 -1.16 -12.55 -4.90
CA GLY A 116 0.25 -12.40 -5.27
C GLY A 116 0.77 -10.99 -4.99
N ALA A 117 2.10 -10.84 -5.06
CA ALA A 117 2.79 -9.56 -4.87
C ALA A 117 2.69 -8.95 -3.45
N GLU A 118 2.30 -9.71 -2.44
CA GLU A 118 2.24 -9.28 -1.03
C GLU A 118 3.66 -9.17 -0.41
N VAL A 119 4.55 -8.39 -1.07
CA VAL A 119 5.97 -8.28 -0.67
C VAL A 119 6.16 -7.66 0.71
N GLY A 120 5.25 -6.79 1.15
CA GLY A 120 5.25 -6.20 2.48
C GLY A 120 5.18 -7.25 3.59
N HIS A 121 4.62 -8.41 3.28
CA HIS A 121 4.49 -9.52 4.22
C HIS A 121 5.61 -10.58 4.09
N THR A 122 6.64 -10.36 3.27
CA THR A 122 7.84 -11.19 3.30
C THR A 122 8.61 -10.96 4.59
N VAL A 123 9.06 -12.04 5.24
CA VAL A 123 9.81 -11.95 6.49
C VAL A 123 11.25 -11.58 6.19
N ILE A 124 11.73 -10.45 6.71
CA ILE A 124 13.11 -10.00 6.59
C ILE A 124 13.91 -10.17 7.90
N SER A 125 13.23 -10.47 9.01
CA SER A 125 13.84 -10.76 10.29
C SER A 125 12.94 -11.71 11.10
N VAL A 126 13.34 -12.96 11.28
CA VAL A 126 12.50 -14.03 11.87
C VAL A 126 11.99 -13.69 13.27
N ASP A 127 12.82 -13.07 14.11
CA ASP A 127 12.49 -12.69 15.49
C ASP A 127 12.05 -11.23 15.63
N GLY A 128 11.63 -10.61 14.52
CA GLY A 128 11.23 -9.21 14.47
C GLY A 128 9.88 -8.92 15.13
N PRO A 129 9.44 -7.66 15.09
CA PRO A 129 8.15 -7.23 15.63
C PRO A 129 6.96 -7.97 15.03
N GLN A 130 5.87 -8.03 15.81
CA GLN A 130 4.61 -8.62 15.38
C GLN A 130 4.02 -7.85 14.21
N CYS A 131 3.61 -8.56 13.17
CA CYS A 131 2.85 -8.02 12.03
C CYS A 131 1.35 -8.31 12.17
N THR A 132 0.53 -7.46 11.60
CA THR A 132 -0.94 -7.62 11.55
C THR A 132 -1.39 -8.87 10.81
N CYS A 133 -0.55 -9.40 9.90
CA CYS A 133 -0.80 -10.67 9.20
C CYS A 133 -0.62 -11.93 10.07
N GLY A 134 -0.30 -11.78 11.36
CA GLY A 134 -0.07 -12.89 12.29
C GLY A 134 1.37 -13.40 12.36
N ARG A 135 2.26 -13.02 11.43
CA ARG A 135 3.69 -13.37 11.43
C ARG A 135 4.52 -12.31 12.16
N LYS A 136 5.80 -12.59 12.36
CA LYS A 136 6.78 -11.65 12.91
C LYS A 136 7.78 -11.24 11.83
N GLY A 137 8.32 -10.02 11.96
CA GLY A 137 9.45 -9.54 11.17
C GLY A 137 9.20 -9.34 9.69
N CYS A 138 7.96 -9.12 9.29
CA CYS A 138 7.62 -8.75 7.92
C CYS A 138 8.30 -7.46 7.49
N PHE A 139 8.57 -7.31 6.21
CA PHE A 139 9.14 -6.10 5.62
C PHE A 139 8.34 -4.85 6.00
N GLU A 140 7.02 -4.93 6.00
CA GLU A 140 6.10 -3.86 6.36
C GLU A 140 6.35 -3.28 7.76
N VAL A 141 6.59 -4.12 8.78
CA VAL A 141 6.76 -3.62 10.15
C VAL A 141 8.01 -2.78 10.35
N TYR A 142 8.94 -2.84 9.41
CA TYR A 142 10.15 -2.02 9.43
C TYR A 142 10.08 -0.83 8.46
N SER A 143 9.45 -1.00 7.30
CA SER A 143 9.60 -0.08 6.18
C SER A 143 8.32 0.68 5.82
N SER A 144 7.23 0.49 6.56
CA SER A 144 6.04 1.33 6.43
C SER A 144 6.16 2.62 7.23
N ALA A 145 5.28 3.59 6.95
CA ALA A 145 5.15 4.80 7.77
C ALA A 145 4.82 4.45 9.23
N THR A 146 3.97 3.45 9.45
CA THR A 146 3.64 2.94 10.80
C THR A 146 4.86 2.32 11.48
N GLY A 147 5.65 1.55 10.75
CA GLY A 147 6.91 0.98 11.22
C GLY A 147 7.90 2.07 11.65
N LEU A 148 8.05 3.11 10.83
CA LEU A 148 8.93 4.23 11.14
C LEU A 148 8.47 5.00 12.38
N VAL A 149 7.17 5.24 12.55
CA VAL A 149 6.62 5.86 13.78
C VAL A 149 6.90 5.00 15.01
N ARG A 150 6.75 3.68 14.91
CA ARG A 150 7.09 2.75 16.00
C ARG A 150 8.57 2.83 16.37
N MET A 151 9.46 2.70 15.38
CA MET A 151 10.92 2.78 15.60
C MET A 151 11.33 4.12 16.22
N THR A 152 10.72 5.23 15.78
CA THR A 152 10.97 6.57 16.35
C THR A 152 10.57 6.64 17.81
N LYS A 153 9.40 6.09 18.18
CA LYS A 153 8.93 6.06 19.58
C LYS A 153 9.83 5.19 20.46
N GLU A 154 10.26 4.03 19.97
CA GLU A 154 11.16 3.12 20.67
C GLU A 154 12.54 3.76 20.90
N ALA A 155 13.08 4.43 19.88
CA ALA A 155 14.35 5.14 19.97
C ALA A 155 14.28 6.33 20.95
N LEU A 156 13.17 7.09 20.93
CA LEU A 156 12.96 8.18 21.87
C LEU A 156 12.83 7.67 23.32
N ALA A 157 12.13 6.56 23.54
CA ALA A 157 12.01 5.94 24.86
C ALA A 157 13.38 5.47 25.40
N ALA A 158 14.26 4.97 24.52
CA ALA A 158 15.62 4.57 24.87
C ALA A 158 16.57 5.78 25.05
N ASN A 159 16.31 6.91 24.41
CA ASN A 159 17.14 8.13 24.43
C ASN A 159 16.28 9.38 24.70
N PRO A 160 15.85 9.60 25.97
CA PRO A 160 14.93 10.69 26.31
C PRO A 160 15.52 12.10 26.11
N GLU A 161 16.83 12.21 25.90
CA GLU A 161 17.50 13.48 25.63
C GLU A 161 17.45 13.91 24.15
N SER A 162 16.96 13.04 23.26
CA SER A 162 16.75 13.40 21.86
C SER A 162 15.80 14.59 21.75
N ALA A 163 16.11 15.51 20.83
CA ALA A 163 15.24 16.65 20.54
C ALA A 163 13.85 16.27 20.04
N MET A 164 13.68 15.03 19.57
CA MET A 164 12.35 14.50 19.17
C MET A 164 11.33 14.48 20.32
N LYS A 165 11.76 14.62 21.60
CA LYS A 165 10.87 14.73 22.76
C LYS A 165 9.94 15.95 22.70
N ASP A 166 10.36 17.00 21.99
CA ASP A 166 9.61 18.25 21.87
C ASP A 166 8.52 18.17 20.80
N GLU A 167 8.42 17.04 20.08
CA GLU A 167 7.40 16.81 19.07
C GLU A 167 6.07 16.41 19.71
N GLU A 168 5.04 17.24 19.56
CA GLU A 168 3.71 17.00 20.14
C GLU A 168 3.11 15.67 19.67
N ARG A 169 3.36 15.32 18.39
CA ARG A 169 2.85 14.09 17.76
C ARG A 169 3.88 13.44 16.85
N ILE A 170 4.44 12.31 17.28
CA ILE A 170 5.35 11.53 16.45
C ILE A 170 4.64 11.04 15.17
N SER A 171 5.20 11.40 14.03
CA SER A 171 4.75 11.05 12.69
C SER A 171 5.87 10.38 11.88
N ALA A 172 5.58 9.87 10.70
CA ALA A 172 6.60 9.31 9.82
C ALA A 172 7.63 10.36 9.33
N ARG A 173 7.35 11.65 9.48
CA ARG A 173 8.28 12.73 9.12
C ARG A 173 9.22 13.09 10.26
N THR A 174 8.86 12.79 11.51
CA THR A 174 9.57 13.24 12.70
C THR A 174 11.05 12.86 12.65
N ALA A 175 11.38 11.57 12.50
CA ALA A 175 12.79 11.13 12.45
C ALA A 175 13.58 11.83 11.33
N PHE A 176 13.02 11.99 10.14
CA PHE A 176 13.69 12.68 9.03
C PHE A 176 13.91 14.17 9.31
N ASN A 177 12.96 14.85 9.93
CA ASN A 177 13.08 16.28 10.27
C ASN A 177 14.17 16.51 11.30
N TYR A 178 14.16 15.74 12.38
CA TYR A 178 15.16 15.86 13.45
C TYR A 178 16.55 15.37 13.04
N MET A 179 16.64 14.35 12.16
CA MET A 179 17.91 13.98 11.54
C MET A 179 18.52 15.15 10.76
N ARG A 180 17.71 15.85 9.94
CA ARG A 180 18.18 17.05 9.20
C ARG A 180 18.58 18.19 10.13
N ALA A 181 17.99 18.26 11.32
CA ALA A 181 18.35 19.20 12.37
C ALA A 181 19.57 18.77 13.20
N GLY A 182 20.16 17.59 12.92
CA GLY A 182 21.39 17.12 13.55
C GLY A 182 21.20 16.21 14.77
N ASP A 183 19.97 15.76 15.06
CA ASP A 183 19.71 14.81 16.15
C ASP A 183 20.26 13.42 15.80
N ALA A 184 21.18 12.92 16.65
CA ALA A 184 21.86 11.65 16.43
C ALA A 184 20.94 10.44 16.58
N THR A 185 19.97 10.50 17.50
CA THR A 185 18.98 9.43 17.70
C THR A 185 18.06 9.32 16.50
N ALA A 186 17.57 10.45 15.99
CA ALA A 186 16.77 10.50 14.78
C ALA A 186 17.54 9.97 13.55
N LYS A 187 18.83 10.31 13.47
CA LYS A 187 19.70 9.79 12.40
C LYS A 187 19.78 8.25 12.45
N GLN A 188 19.98 7.67 13.63
CA GLN A 188 20.02 6.21 13.78
C GLN A 188 18.70 5.56 13.35
N VAL A 189 17.56 6.14 13.71
CA VAL A 189 16.25 5.62 13.26
C VAL A 189 16.12 5.64 11.75
N VAL A 190 16.55 6.71 11.09
CA VAL A 190 16.49 6.81 9.62
C VAL A 190 17.47 5.83 8.98
N ASP A 191 18.68 5.68 9.49
CA ASP A 191 19.67 4.74 8.97
C ASP A 191 19.13 3.28 9.06
N ASP A 192 18.53 2.91 10.18
CA ASP A 192 17.93 1.59 10.36
C ASP A 192 16.71 1.38 9.43
N TYR A 193 15.87 2.40 9.29
CA TYR A 193 14.75 2.37 8.34
C TYR A 193 15.23 2.13 6.91
N ILE A 194 16.25 2.87 6.46
CA ILE A 194 16.81 2.71 5.11
C ILE A 194 17.44 1.33 4.93
N LYS A 195 18.11 0.81 5.95
CA LYS A 195 18.71 -0.54 5.93
C LYS A 195 17.65 -1.63 5.72
N TYR A 196 16.55 -1.58 6.46
CA TYR A 196 15.46 -2.54 6.30
C TYR A 196 14.73 -2.36 4.96
N LEU A 197 14.52 -1.11 4.53
CA LEU A 197 13.95 -0.81 3.22
C LEU A 197 14.81 -1.40 2.10
N ALA A 198 16.12 -1.21 2.15
CA ALA A 198 17.06 -1.76 1.18
C ALA A 198 17.02 -3.29 1.16
N ALA A 199 16.97 -3.94 2.33
CA ALA A 199 16.87 -5.40 2.43
C ALA A 199 15.60 -5.94 1.75
N GLY A 200 14.44 -5.34 2.02
CA GLY A 200 13.17 -5.74 1.40
C GLY A 200 13.16 -5.52 -0.11
N ILE A 201 13.68 -4.39 -0.58
CA ILE A 201 13.80 -4.11 -2.03
C ILE A 201 14.75 -5.11 -2.70
N THR A 202 15.91 -5.40 -2.09
CA THR A 202 16.87 -6.36 -2.62
C THR A 202 16.26 -7.76 -2.75
N ASN A 203 15.51 -8.21 -1.74
CA ASN A 203 14.81 -9.49 -1.80
C ASN A 203 13.82 -9.53 -2.97
N THR A 204 13.11 -8.43 -3.21
CA THR A 204 12.14 -8.34 -4.31
C THR A 204 12.81 -8.33 -5.69
N ILE A 205 13.99 -7.71 -5.82
CA ILE A 205 14.76 -7.69 -7.08
C ILE A 205 15.30 -9.07 -7.42
N ASN A 206 15.58 -9.90 -6.42
CA ASN A 206 16.18 -11.23 -6.58
C ASN A 206 15.15 -12.35 -6.89
N ILE A 207 13.89 -12.01 -7.04
CA ILE A 207 12.80 -12.92 -7.42
C ILE A 207 12.51 -12.79 -8.92
#